data_972015f55fd5e22e78b95b7f3eb31e6f
#
_entry.id   972015f55fd5e22e78b95b7f3eb31e6f
#
_cell.length_a   1.000
_cell.length_b   1.000
_cell.length_c   1.000
_cell.angle_alpha   90.00
_cell.angle_beta   90.00
_cell.angle_gamma   90.00
#
_symmetry.space_group_name_H-M   'P 1'
#
loop_
_entity.id
_entity.type
_entity.pdbx_description
1 polymer ?
#
loop_
_entity_poly.entity_id
_entity_poly.type
_entity_poly.pdbx_seq_one_letter_code
_entity_poly.pdbx_strand_id
1 'polypeptide(L)'
;MRRAYVDANVILRFLTGDPPDMAAQARSLFEAVEQGKLILVIDEIIIAETVWVLKSFYGYSSHEIARVLQELLSHEGLEADDKAGLLSALNHFSHKNVDFPDALVAVHMQQRSVGEIFSFDQHSDRLHGIVRSTPGQS
;
A
#
# COMPACT_ATOMS: atom_id res chain seq x y z
N MET A 1 8.50 24.45 -3.29
CA MET A 1 7.25 23.65 -3.28
C MET A 1 7.04 23.04 -1.90
N ARG A 2 5.87 23.23 -1.36
CA ARG A 2 5.52 22.67 -0.05
C ARG A 2 5.36 21.16 -0.15
N ARG A 3 6.02 20.44 0.75
CA ARG A 3 5.94 18.98 0.86
C ARG A 3 5.56 18.61 2.28
N ALA A 4 4.67 17.64 2.43
CA ALA A 4 4.23 17.19 3.75
C ALA A 4 3.96 15.70 3.72
N TYR A 5 4.18 15.03 4.83
CA TYR A 5 3.74 13.65 4.99
C TYR A 5 2.24 13.62 5.21
N VAL A 6 1.65 12.49 4.93
CA VAL A 6 0.23 12.23 5.17
C VAL A 6 0.09 10.92 5.93
N ASP A 7 -0.82 10.88 6.91
CA ASP A 7 -1.06 9.65 7.65
C ASP A 7 -2.26 8.87 7.08
N ALA A 8 -2.44 7.65 7.60
CA ALA A 8 -3.47 6.75 7.11
C ALA A 8 -4.88 7.29 7.33
N ASN A 9 -5.12 8.00 8.43
CA ASN A 9 -6.46 8.52 8.73
C ASN A 9 -6.94 9.53 7.69
N VAL A 10 -6.03 10.39 7.23
CA VAL A 10 -6.39 11.37 6.18
C VAL A 10 -6.75 10.63 4.88
N ILE A 11 -5.94 9.64 4.50
CA ILE A 11 -6.20 8.84 3.29
C ILE A 11 -7.54 8.11 3.43
N LEU A 12 -7.78 7.49 4.58
CA LEU A 12 -9.00 6.74 4.83
C LEU A 12 -10.25 7.62 4.75
N ARG A 13 -10.20 8.81 5.33
CA ARG A 13 -11.33 9.76 5.26
C ARG A 13 -11.60 10.18 3.82
N PHE A 14 -10.54 10.43 3.07
CA PHE A 14 -10.66 10.76 1.66
C PHE A 14 -11.29 9.62 0.84
N LEU A 15 -10.80 8.39 1.04
CA LEU A 15 -11.25 7.24 0.25
C LEU A 15 -12.66 6.78 0.64
N THR A 16 -13.01 6.81 1.91
CA THR A 16 -14.28 6.28 2.39
C THR A 16 -15.39 7.31 2.49
N GLY A 17 -15.05 8.59 2.57
CA GLY A 17 -16.04 9.65 2.76
C GLY A 17 -16.62 9.71 4.17
N ASP A 18 -16.01 9.03 5.15
CA ASP A 18 -16.56 8.85 6.49
C ASP A 18 -15.53 9.21 7.57
N PRO A 19 -15.88 10.07 8.54
CA PRO A 19 -17.12 10.85 8.65
C PRO A 19 -17.12 12.04 7.67
N PRO A 20 -18.31 12.57 7.32
CA PRO A 20 -18.41 13.57 6.23
C PRO A 20 -17.60 14.85 6.42
N ASP A 21 -17.51 15.35 7.65
CA ASP A 21 -16.76 16.58 7.93
C ASP A 21 -15.25 16.39 7.76
N MET A 22 -14.69 15.30 8.27
CA MET A 22 -13.28 14.97 8.08
C MET A 22 -12.98 14.62 6.63
N ALA A 23 -13.90 13.94 5.96
CA ALA A 23 -13.77 13.64 4.54
C ALA A 23 -13.71 14.91 3.69
N ALA A 24 -14.51 15.92 4.04
CA ALA A 24 -14.48 17.21 3.35
C ALA A 24 -13.13 17.91 3.53
N GLN A 25 -12.56 17.85 4.74
CA GLN A 25 -11.22 18.41 5.00
C GLN A 25 -10.16 17.65 4.20
N ALA A 26 -10.24 16.32 4.15
CA ALA A 26 -9.31 15.51 3.37
C ALA A 26 -9.41 15.83 1.87
N ARG A 27 -10.63 15.97 1.34
CA ARG A 27 -10.82 16.35 -0.07
C ARG A 27 -10.17 17.69 -0.38
N SER A 28 -10.31 18.64 0.53
CA SER A 28 -9.69 19.97 0.37
C SER A 28 -8.17 19.86 0.26
N LEU A 29 -7.57 18.98 1.06
CA LEU A 29 -6.13 18.70 1.01
C LEU A 29 -5.72 18.11 -0.35
N PHE A 30 -6.43 17.10 -0.83
CA PHE A 30 -6.12 16.46 -2.10
C PHE A 30 -6.40 17.39 -3.29
N GLU A 31 -7.36 18.29 -3.19
CA GLU A 31 -7.58 19.32 -4.20
C GLU A 31 -6.36 20.25 -4.31
N ALA A 32 -5.73 20.60 -3.19
CA ALA A 32 -4.50 21.39 -3.21
C ALA A 32 -3.36 20.64 -3.92
N VAL A 33 -3.30 19.31 -3.75
CA VAL A 33 -2.33 18.49 -4.48
C VAL A 33 -2.60 18.53 -5.98
N GLU A 34 -3.86 18.38 -6.40
CA GLU A 34 -4.24 18.45 -7.81
C GLU A 34 -3.91 19.80 -8.44
N GLN A 35 -4.03 20.87 -7.66
CA GLN A 35 -3.74 22.23 -8.12
C GLN A 35 -2.24 22.53 -8.14
N GLY A 36 -1.40 21.58 -7.77
CA GLY A 36 0.05 21.76 -7.75
C GLY A 36 0.58 22.61 -6.62
N LYS A 37 -0.23 22.85 -5.58
CA LYS A 37 0.16 23.68 -4.43
C LYS A 37 0.87 22.90 -3.33
N LEU A 38 0.80 21.56 -3.37
CA LEU A 38 1.26 20.71 -2.30
C LEU A 38 1.67 19.35 -2.87
N ILE A 39 2.78 18.83 -2.36
CA ILE A 39 3.18 17.44 -2.60
C ILE A 39 3.00 16.69 -1.30
N LEU A 40 2.28 15.57 -1.34
CA LEU A 40 2.12 14.67 -0.20
C LEU A 40 3.08 13.51 -0.33
N VAL A 41 3.83 13.25 0.74
CA VAL A 41 4.75 12.12 0.82
C VAL A 41 4.05 11.00 1.58
N ILE A 42 3.97 9.83 0.98
CA ILE A 42 3.33 8.66 1.57
C ILE A 42 4.40 7.62 1.87
N ASP A 43 4.55 7.28 3.14
CA ASP A 43 5.41 6.21 3.58
C ASP A 43 4.74 4.86 3.30
N GLU A 44 5.54 3.83 2.98
CA GLU A 44 4.98 2.50 2.70
C GLU A 44 4.26 1.88 3.90
N ILE A 45 4.67 2.22 5.13
CA ILE A 45 3.98 1.75 6.32
C ILE A 45 2.56 2.33 6.40
N ILE A 46 2.37 3.55 5.92
CA ILE A 46 1.06 4.20 5.87
C ILE A 46 0.15 3.49 4.86
N ILE A 47 0.71 3.08 3.73
CA ILE A 47 -0.05 2.28 2.77
C ILE A 47 -0.47 0.94 3.39
N ALA A 48 0.44 0.27 4.09
CA ALA A 48 0.13 -1.01 4.75
C ALA A 48 -0.99 -0.85 5.78
N GLU A 49 -0.94 0.20 6.60
CA GLU A 49 -1.97 0.50 7.58
C GLU A 49 -3.32 0.79 6.91
N THR A 50 -3.30 1.56 5.84
CA THR A 50 -4.50 1.89 5.06
C THR A 50 -5.15 0.62 4.49
N VAL A 51 -4.35 -0.27 3.91
CA VAL A 51 -4.82 -1.56 3.39
C VAL A 51 -5.51 -2.36 4.50
N TRP A 52 -4.84 -2.45 5.65
CA TRP A 52 -5.36 -3.23 6.77
C TRP A 52 -6.72 -2.71 7.26
N VAL A 53 -6.86 -1.39 7.41
CA VAL A 53 -8.11 -0.79 7.89
C VAL A 53 -9.23 -0.94 6.85
N LEU A 54 -8.94 -0.70 5.58
CA LEU A 54 -9.94 -0.87 4.52
C LEU A 54 -10.47 -2.29 4.47
N LYS A 55 -9.59 -3.27 4.65
CA LYS A 55 -9.98 -4.68 4.63
C LYS A 55 -10.70 -5.10 5.91
N SER A 56 -10.12 -4.79 7.07
CA SER A 56 -10.57 -5.32 8.37
C SER A 56 -11.76 -4.56 8.94
N PHE A 57 -11.80 -3.25 8.77
CA PHE A 57 -12.85 -2.41 9.34
C PHE A 57 -13.96 -2.11 8.33
N TYR A 58 -13.59 -1.73 7.12
CA TYR A 58 -14.56 -1.33 6.10
C TYR A 58 -15.02 -2.49 5.21
N GLY A 59 -14.36 -3.63 5.26
CA GLY A 59 -14.76 -4.81 4.50
C GLY A 59 -14.54 -4.73 3.00
N TYR A 60 -13.62 -3.87 2.54
CA TYR A 60 -13.27 -3.79 1.13
C TYR A 60 -12.59 -5.08 0.69
N SER A 61 -12.86 -5.51 -0.54
CA SER A 61 -12.14 -6.62 -1.15
C SER A 61 -10.70 -6.20 -1.48
N SER A 62 -9.82 -7.20 -1.60
CA SER A 62 -8.43 -6.94 -2.00
C SER A 62 -8.36 -6.22 -3.35
N HIS A 63 -9.24 -6.58 -4.27
CA HIS A 63 -9.30 -5.96 -5.59
C HIS A 63 -9.71 -4.48 -5.52
N GLU A 64 -10.71 -4.16 -4.71
CA GLU A 64 -11.14 -2.77 -4.49
C GLU A 64 -10.07 -1.93 -3.83
N ILE A 65 -9.39 -2.49 -2.82
CA ILE A 65 -8.31 -1.80 -2.11
C ILE A 65 -7.18 -1.47 -3.08
N ALA A 66 -6.75 -2.46 -3.86
CA ALA A 66 -5.69 -2.26 -4.83
C ALA A 66 -6.07 -1.19 -5.86
N ARG A 67 -7.30 -1.22 -6.35
CA ARG A 67 -7.78 -0.25 -7.33
C ARG A 67 -7.73 1.18 -6.81
N VAL A 68 -8.28 1.42 -5.62
CA VAL A 68 -8.35 2.79 -5.09
C VAL A 68 -6.98 3.33 -4.71
N LEU A 69 -6.08 2.48 -4.20
CA LEU A 69 -4.73 2.90 -3.83
C LEU A 69 -3.82 3.07 -5.05
N GLN A 70 -3.97 2.24 -6.06
CA GLN A 70 -3.25 2.42 -7.34
C GLN A 70 -3.65 3.73 -8.01
N GLU A 71 -4.94 4.04 -8.00
CA GLU A 71 -5.45 5.30 -8.53
C GLU A 71 -4.88 6.49 -7.76
N LEU A 72 -4.89 6.42 -6.43
CA LEU A 72 -4.32 7.47 -5.57
C LEU A 72 -2.84 7.68 -5.88
N LEU A 73 -2.06 6.61 -5.92
CA LEU A 73 -0.62 6.66 -6.15
C LEU A 73 -0.26 7.09 -7.57
N SER A 74 -1.20 7.05 -8.51
CA SER A 74 -0.94 7.49 -9.88
C SER A 74 -0.79 9.00 -10.02
N HIS A 75 -1.21 9.77 -9.03
CA HIS A 75 -1.08 11.24 -9.05
C HIS A 75 0.36 11.66 -8.86
N GLU A 76 0.81 12.61 -9.69
CA GLU A 76 2.19 13.13 -9.62
C GLU A 76 2.49 13.84 -8.30
N GLY A 77 1.49 14.46 -7.70
CA GLY A 77 1.64 15.15 -6.42
C GLY A 77 1.73 14.25 -5.21
N LEU A 78 1.60 12.94 -5.40
CA LEU A 78 1.82 11.96 -4.33
C LEU A 78 3.17 11.31 -4.57
N GLU A 79 4.08 11.46 -3.61
CA GLU A 79 5.43 10.90 -3.67
C GLU A 79 5.56 9.73 -2.69
N ALA A 80 6.34 8.75 -3.07
CA ALA A 80 6.77 7.65 -2.22
C ALA A 80 8.19 7.30 -2.62
N ASP A 81 8.97 6.74 -1.68
CA ASP A 81 10.36 6.35 -1.96
C ASP A 81 10.45 5.34 -3.11
N ASP A 82 9.47 4.44 -3.18
CA ASP A 82 9.42 3.43 -4.23
C ASP A 82 7.98 3.23 -4.68
N LYS A 83 7.49 4.17 -5.44
CA LYS A 83 6.12 4.13 -5.96
C LYS A 83 5.88 2.89 -6.83
N ALA A 84 6.84 2.57 -7.70
CA ALA A 84 6.73 1.39 -8.57
C ALA A 84 6.64 0.10 -7.75
N GLY A 85 7.43 -0.02 -6.69
CA GLY A 85 7.39 -1.19 -5.80
C GLY A 85 6.07 -1.30 -5.06
N LEU A 86 5.51 -0.18 -4.61
CA LEU A 86 4.20 -0.17 -3.96
C LEU A 86 3.09 -0.60 -4.93
N LEU A 87 3.12 -0.11 -6.15
CA LEU A 87 2.15 -0.51 -7.17
C LEU A 87 2.25 -1.99 -7.48
N SER A 88 3.47 -2.52 -7.57
CA SER A 88 3.71 -3.95 -7.78
C SER A 88 3.17 -4.78 -6.61
N ALA A 89 3.41 -4.35 -5.37
CA ALA A 89 2.91 -5.05 -4.18
C ALA A 89 1.38 -5.05 -4.14
N LEU A 90 0.73 -3.95 -4.50
CA LEU A 90 -0.73 -3.87 -4.59
C LEU A 90 -1.27 -4.82 -5.66
N ASN A 91 -0.57 -4.95 -6.78
CA ASN A 91 -0.94 -5.87 -7.83
C ASN A 91 -0.87 -7.33 -7.36
N HIS A 92 0.19 -7.73 -6.67
CA HIS A 92 0.31 -9.07 -6.08
C HIS A 92 -0.79 -9.32 -5.04
N PHE A 93 -1.02 -8.34 -4.19
CA PHE A 93 -2.08 -8.40 -3.18
C PHE A 93 -3.45 -8.65 -3.81
N SER A 94 -3.73 -8.00 -4.93
CA SER A 94 -5.01 -8.13 -5.64
C SER A 94 -5.17 -9.49 -6.32
N HIS A 95 -4.08 -10.06 -6.87
CA HIS A 95 -4.15 -11.22 -7.77
C HIS A 95 -3.64 -12.53 -7.18
N LYS A 96 -2.82 -12.49 -6.12
CA LYS A 96 -2.12 -13.67 -5.61
C LYS A 96 -2.69 -14.21 -4.29
N ASN A 97 -3.73 -13.59 -3.76
CA ASN A 97 -4.33 -13.97 -2.47
C ASN A 97 -3.29 -14.06 -1.35
N VAL A 98 -2.46 -13.02 -1.25
CA VAL A 98 -1.47 -12.85 -0.18
C VAL A 98 -1.75 -11.55 0.54
N ASP A 99 -1.35 -11.46 1.80
CA ASP A 99 -1.48 -10.21 2.56
C ASP A 99 -0.55 -9.16 1.99
N PHE A 100 -0.94 -7.88 2.14
CA PHE A 100 -0.14 -6.80 1.58
C PHE A 100 1.28 -6.74 2.13
N PRO A 101 1.54 -6.89 3.45
CA PRO A 101 2.91 -6.92 3.95
C PRO A 101 3.76 -8.02 3.30
N ASP A 102 3.19 -9.20 3.09
CA ASP A 102 3.89 -10.30 2.44
C ASP A 102 4.22 -9.96 0.99
N ALA A 103 3.28 -9.34 0.28
CA ALA A 103 3.49 -8.88 -1.10
C ALA A 103 4.60 -7.82 -1.16
N LEU A 104 4.62 -6.91 -0.19
CA LEU A 104 5.64 -5.85 -0.13
C LEU A 104 7.03 -6.42 0.15
N VAL A 105 7.13 -7.37 1.09
CA VAL A 105 8.40 -8.06 1.38
C VAL A 105 8.90 -8.78 0.14
N ALA A 106 8.01 -9.42 -0.62
CA ALA A 106 8.39 -10.09 -1.87
C ALA A 106 8.99 -9.11 -2.88
N VAL A 107 8.43 -7.92 -3.00
CA VAL A 107 8.97 -6.87 -3.87
C VAL A 107 10.37 -6.47 -3.40
N HIS A 108 10.56 -6.27 -2.10
CA HIS A 108 11.87 -5.93 -1.53
C HIS A 108 12.90 -7.04 -1.79
N MET A 109 12.49 -8.30 -1.65
CA MET A 109 13.37 -9.44 -1.92
C MET A 109 13.84 -9.45 -3.38
N GLN A 110 12.92 -9.21 -4.30
CA GLN A 110 13.24 -9.16 -5.71
C GLN A 110 14.21 -8.02 -6.02
N GLN A 111 13.98 -6.85 -5.45
CA GLN A 111 14.84 -5.67 -5.63
C GLN A 111 16.27 -5.90 -5.13
N ARG A 112 16.40 -6.70 -4.07
CA ARG A 112 17.71 -7.00 -3.45
C ARG A 112 18.32 -8.28 -3.95
N SER A 113 17.67 -8.98 -4.88
CA SER A 113 18.12 -10.28 -5.41
C SER A 113 18.30 -11.33 -4.32
N VAL A 114 17.40 -11.32 -3.33
CA VAL A 114 17.34 -12.32 -2.27
C VAL A 114 16.10 -13.17 -2.50
N GLY A 115 16.28 -14.44 -2.82
CA GLY A 115 15.18 -15.31 -3.25
C GLY A 115 14.65 -16.25 -2.17
N GLU A 116 15.22 -16.24 -0.98
CA GLU A 116 14.81 -17.16 0.08
C GLU A 116 14.24 -16.38 1.26
N ILE A 117 13.16 -16.91 1.85
CA ILE A 117 12.57 -16.40 3.07
C ILE A 117 12.39 -17.52 4.08
N PHE A 118 12.78 -17.31 5.32
CA PHE A 118 12.44 -18.22 6.41
C PHE A 118 11.08 -17.85 6.98
N SER A 119 10.17 -18.79 6.97
CA SER A 119 8.80 -18.57 7.46
C SER A 119 8.14 -19.88 7.81
N PHE A 120 7.32 -19.89 8.85
CA PHE A 120 6.40 -20.97 9.14
C PHE A 120 5.11 -20.86 8.31
N ASP A 121 4.85 -19.68 7.72
CA ASP A 121 3.64 -19.41 6.98
C ASP A 121 3.81 -19.82 5.52
N GLN A 122 2.89 -20.65 5.02
CA GLN A 122 2.93 -21.14 3.65
C GLN A 122 2.41 -20.13 2.62
N HIS A 123 1.93 -18.97 3.03
CA HIS A 123 1.41 -17.95 2.11
C HIS A 123 2.47 -17.47 1.12
N SER A 124 3.75 -17.47 1.52
CA SER A 124 4.86 -17.09 0.63
C SER A 124 4.98 -18.01 -0.58
N ASP A 125 4.47 -19.24 -0.49
CA ASP A 125 4.51 -20.19 -1.60
C ASP A 125 3.65 -19.72 -2.79
N ARG A 126 2.76 -18.76 -2.58
CA ARG A 126 1.92 -18.17 -3.63
C ARG A 126 2.64 -17.13 -4.47
N LEU A 127 3.84 -16.72 -4.05
CA LEU A 127 4.61 -15.68 -4.71
C LEU A 127 5.68 -16.32 -5.60
N HIS A 128 5.70 -15.89 -6.84
CA HIS A 128 6.61 -16.43 -7.85
C HIS A 128 8.06 -16.03 -7.58
N GLY A 129 8.97 -16.96 -7.71
CA GLY A 129 10.40 -16.68 -7.53
C GLY A 129 10.88 -16.64 -6.10
N ILE A 130 10.03 -17.02 -5.12
CA ILE A 130 10.40 -17.06 -3.72
C ILE A 130 10.46 -18.51 -3.26
N VAL A 131 11.55 -18.86 -2.59
CA VAL A 131 11.73 -20.15 -1.94
C VAL A 131 11.53 -19.97 -0.44
N ARG A 132 10.53 -20.64 0.10
CA ARG A 132 10.28 -20.62 1.53
C ARG A 132 11.03 -21.77 2.21
N SER A 133 11.75 -21.44 3.26
CA SER A 133 12.43 -22.43 4.12
C SER A 133 11.87 -22.35 5.53
N THR A 134 11.83 -23.50 6.19
CA THR A 134 11.33 -23.56 7.57
C THR A 134 12.51 -23.47 8.53
N PRO A 135 12.42 -22.61 9.58
CA PRO A 135 13.48 -22.52 10.58
C PRO A 135 13.76 -23.88 11.21
N GLY A 136 15.05 -24.19 11.41
CA GLY A 136 15.48 -25.46 11.98
C GLY A 136 15.61 -26.60 10.99
N GLN A 137 15.29 -26.37 9.72
CA GLN A 137 15.47 -27.33 8.62
C GLN A 137 16.49 -26.75 7.64
N SER A 138 17.55 -27.45 7.40
CA SER A 138 18.60 -26.97 6.49
C SER A 138 18.68 -27.83 5.24
#